data_e5262ecd703a99101ac4d866e92d9102
#
_entry.id   e5262ecd703a99101ac4d866e92d9102
#
_cell.length_a   1.000
_cell.length_b   1.000
_cell.length_c   1.000
_cell.angle_alpha   90.00
_cell.angle_beta   90.00
_cell.angle_gamma   90.00
#
_symmetry.space_group_name_H-M   'P 1'
#
loop_
_entity.id
_entity.type
_entity.pdbx_description
1 polymer ?
#
loop_
_entity_poly.entity_id
_entity_poly.type
_entity_poly.pdbx_seq_one_letter_code
_entity_poly.pdbx_strand_id
1 'polypeptide(L)'
;IWLPRGCKFDETDGHIDDLACWVAPGELLLQWTDDETDPQYEIYQEAFEILSNTTDAKGRKIIIHKLPQPTALEWTDEEAAGLDAVEGTHERLAGTKICASYINYYIGNSVVVVPSYDDPMDKPAQEVLQKIFPNHKVIGIENAREILLGGGNVACITQPQYAGPAQ
;
A
#
# COMPACT_ATOMS: atom_id res chain seq x y z
N ILE A 1 -17.67 -2.88 3.22
CA ILE A 1 -17.17 -4.01 2.39
C ILE A 1 -16.10 -4.71 3.21
N TRP A 2 -16.19 -6.03 3.31
CA TRP A 2 -15.19 -6.86 3.97
C TRP A 2 -14.40 -7.63 2.92
N LEU A 3 -13.08 -7.60 3.01
CA LEU A 3 -12.18 -8.44 2.23
C LEU A 3 -11.67 -9.57 3.16
N PRO A 4 -11.64 -10.82 2.69
CA PRO A 4 -11.30 -11.97 3.55
C PRO A 4 -9.81 -12.07 3.89
N ARG A 5 -8.95 -11.45 3.08
CA ARG A 5 -7.50 -11.48 3.24
C ARG A 5 -6.90 -10.08 3.05
N GLY A 6 -5.88 -9.73 3.82
CA GLY A 6 -4.97 -8.61 3.61
C GLY A 6 -3.69 -9.04 2.90
N CYS A 7 -2.69 -8.16 2.85
CA CYS A 7 -1.38 -8.49 2.30
C CYS A 7 -0.71 -9.63 3.09
N LYS A 8 -0.11 -10.59 2.38
CA LYS A 8 0.38 -11.85 2.97
C LYS A 8 1.54 -11.68 3.94
N PHE A 9 2.35 -10.64 3.74
CA PHE A 9 3.56 -10.39 4.54
C PHE A 9 3.39 -9.18 5.48
N ASP A 10 2.14 -8.76 5.68
CA ASP A 10 1.84 -7.66 6.58
C ASP A 10 1.91 -8.13 8.04
N GLU A 11 2.82 -7.56 8.79
CA GLU A 11 3.02 -7.83 10.21
C GLU A 11 1.90 -7.28 11.10
N THR A 12 1.00 -6.47 10.54
CA THR A 12 -0.15 -5.87 11.22
C THR A 12 -1.44 -6.67 11.05
N ASP A 13 -1.33 -7.93 10.58
CA ASP A 13 -2.44 -8.87 10.39
C ASP A 13 -3.47 -8.44 9.33
N GLY A 14 -3.03 -7.77 8.28
CA GLY A 14 -3.83 -7.48 7.09
C GLY A 14 -4.51 -6.12 7.09
N HIS A 15 -3.80 -5.06 7.46
CA HIS A 15 -4.30 -3.70 7.32
C HIS A 15 -4.65 -3.36 5.88
N ILE A 16 -5.80 -2.70 5.69
CA ILE A 16 -6.35 -2.42 4.36
C ILE A 16 -5.52 -1.39 3.57
N ASP A 17 -4.81 -0.52 4.25
CA ASP A 17 -4.01 0.55 3.65
C ASP A 17 -2.73 0.08 2.95
N ASP A 18 -2.42 -1.22 3.04
CA ASP A 18 -1.40 -1.87 2.20
C ASP A 18 -2.00 -2.60 0.98
N LEU A 19 -3.32 -2.75 0.93
CA LEU A 19 -4.02 -3.47 -0.13
C LEU A 19 -4.84 -2.54 -1.03
N ALA A 20 -5.66 -1.66 -0.44
CA ALA A 20 -6.59 -0.82 -1.19
C ALA A 20 -6.93 0.47 -0.44
N CYS A 21 -7.20 1.55 -1.19
CA CYS A 21 -7.73 2.78 -0.62
C CYS A 21 -8.70 3.49 -1.57
N TRP A 22 -9.62 4.29 -1.00
CA TRP A 22 -10.49 5.16 -1.78
C TRP A 22 -9.74 6.39 -2.26
N VAL A 23 -9.86 6.69 -3.56
CA VAL A 23 -9.25 7.89 -4.18
C VAL A 23 -10.27 8.98 -4.48
N ALA A 24 -11.51 8.58 -4.71
CA ALA A 24 -12.64 9.46 -4.91
C ALA A 24 -13.96 8.73 -4.56
N PRO A 25 -15.08 9.42 -4.44
CA PRO A 25 -16.38 8.78 -4.23
C PRO A 25 -16.74 7.82 -5.36
N GLY A 26 -16.73 6.51 -5.09
CA GLY A 26 -16.98 5.44 -6.05
C GLY A 26 -15.75 4.98 -6.82
N GLU A 27 -14.55 5.50 -6.50
CA GLU A 27 -13.29 5.10 -7.12
C GLU A 27 -12.30 4.60 -6.07
N LEU A 28 -11.69 3.45 -6.33
CA LEU A 28 -10.79 2.75 -5.42
C LEU A 28 -9.52 2.37 -6.15
N LEU A 29 -8.40 2.51 -5.47
CA LEU A 29 -7.09 2.02 -5.89
C LEU A 29 -6.84 0.67 -5.22
N LEU A 30 -6.44 -0.32 -6.00
CA LEU A 30 -6.10 -1.67 -5.55
C LEU A 30 -4.68 -2.00 -5.99
N GLN A 31 -3.85 -2.47 -5.07
CA GLN A 31 -2.52 -2.98 -5.39
C GLN A 31 -2.64 -4.20 -6.31
N TRP A 32 -1.72 -4.34 -7.27
CA TRP A 32 -1.88 -5.30 -8.33
C TRP A 32 -0.57 -5.91 -8.81
N THR A 33 -0.65 -7.20 -9.15
CA THR A 33 0.35 -7.91 -9.96
C THR A 33 -0.35 -8.77 -11.00
N ASP A 34 0.28 -8.94 -12.15
CA ASP A 34 -0.14 -9.90 -13.18
C ASP A 34 0.72 -11.19 -13.13
N ASP A 35 1.68 -11.27 -12.21
CA ASP A 35 2.50 -12.46 -11.99
C ASP A 35 1.73 -13.51 -11.18
N GLU A 36 1.23 -14.55 -11.85
CA GLU A 36 0.50 -15.65 -11.22
C GLU A 36 1.35 -16.47 -10.23
N THR A 37 2.67 -16.32 -10.27
CA THR A 37 3.59 -16.97 -9.32
C THR A 37 3.81 -16.17 -8.04
N ASP A 38 3.42 -14.88 -8.04
CA ASP A 38 3.52 -14.04 -6.86
C ASP A 38 2.49 -14.48 -5.80
N PRO A 39 2.90 -14.66 -4.54
CA PRO A 39 2.00 -15.08 -3.47
C PRO A 39 0.88 -14.09 -3.15
N GLN A 40 0.94 -12.85 -3.64
CA GLN A 40 -0.11 -11.84 -3.51
C GLN A 40 -1.15 -11.92 -4.64
N TYR A 41 -0.84 -12.58 -5.76
CA TYR A 41 -1.70 -12.63 -6.94
C TYR A 41 -3.14 -13.03 -6.60
N GLU A 42 -3.32 -14.17 -5.94
CA GLU A 42 -4.67 -14.67 -5.58
C GLU A 42 -5.42 -13.70 -4.65
N ILE A 43 -4.70 -13.01 -3.75
CA ILE A 43 -5.29 -12.05 -2.81
C ILE A 43 -5.85 -10.85 -3.58
N TYR A 44 -5.10 -10.35 -4.55
CA TYR A 44 -5.54 -9.21 -5.37
C TYR A 44 -6.68 -9.58 -6.31
N GLN A 45 -6.65 -10.79 -6.90
CA GLN A 45 -7.74 -11.28 -7.75
C GLN A 45 -9.05 -11.43 -6.93
N GLU A 46 -8.99 -12.04 -5.76
CA GLU A 46 -10.14 -12.17 -4.86
C GLU A 46 -10.70 -10.80 -4.43
N ALA A 47 -9.82 -9.88 -4.03
CA ALA A 47 -10.23 -8.53 -3.69
C ALA A 47 -10.88 -7.81 -4.88
N PHE A 48 -10.31 -7.93 -6.08
CA PHE A 48 -10.87 -7.37 -7.30
C PHE A 48 -12.25 -7.93 -7.63
N GLU A 49 -12.45 -9.24 -7.51
CA GLU A 49 -13.74 -9.88 -7.76
C GLU A 49 -14.81 -9.38 -6.78
N ILE A 50 -14.50 -9.35 -5.48
CA ILE A 50 -15.43 -8.87 -4.46
C ILE A 50 -15.79 -7.41 -4.70
N LEU A 51 -14.81 -6.54 -4.93
CA LEU A 51 -15.01 -5.11 -5.14
C LEU A 51 -15.78 -4.80 -6.43
N SER A 52 -15.51 -5.56 -7.51
CA SER A 52 -16.23 -5.42 -8.80
C SER A 52 -17.70 -5.78 -8.70
N ASN A 53 -18.07 -6.67 -7.79
CA ASN A 53 -19.44 -7.13 -7.56
C ASN A 53 -20.16 -6.38 -6.42
N THR A 54 -19.50 -5.36 -5.85
CA THR A 54 -20.04 -4.57 -4.74
C THR A 54 -20.30 -3.12 -5.17
N THR A 55 -21.09 -2.40 -4.39
CA THR A 55 -21.32 -0.98 -4.55
C THR A 55 -20.83 -0.21 -3.32
N ASP A 56 -20.56 1.08 -3.50
CA ASP A 56 -20.29 1.96 -2.36
C ASP A 56 -21.57 2.23 -1.52
N ALA A 57 -21.43 3.00 -0.45
CA ALA A 57 -22.55 3.34 0.45
C ALA A 57 -23.71 4.12 -0.21
N LYS A 58 -23.50 4.68 -1.40
CA LYS A 58 -24.53 5.36 -2.20
C LYS A 58 -25.07 4.51 -3.36
N GLY A 59 -24.71 3.23 -3.42
CA GLY A 59 -25.13 2.29 -4.46
C GLY A 59 -24.41 2.46 -5.80
N ARG A 60 -23.29 3.18 -5.86
CA ARG A 60 -22.48 3.32 -7.08
C ARG A 60 -21.61 2.10 -7.28
N LYS A 61 -21.50 1.61 -8.52
CA LYS A 61 -20.47 0.63 -8.88
C LYS A 61 -19.09 1.22 -8.62
N ILE A 62 -18.20 0.40 -8.10
CA ILE A 62 -16.83 0.81 -7.80
C ILE A 62 -15.99 0.75 -9.09
N ILE A 63 -15.35 1.86 -9.42
CA ILE A 63 -14.30 1.92 -10.43
C ILE A 63 -12.98 1.55 -9.73
N ILE A 64 -12.33 0.48 -10.20
CA ILE A 64 -11.11 -0.02 -9.58
C ILE A 64 -9.91 0.35 -10.47
N HIS A 65 -8.99 1.13 -9.91
CA HIS A 65 -7.72 1.44 -10.52
C HIS A 65 -6.66 0.47 -10.00
N LYS A 66 -5.89 -0.13 -10.90
CA LYS A 66 -4.81 -1.05 -10.54
C LYS A 66 -3.51 -0.28 -10.38
N LEU A 67 -2.86 -0.44 -9.22
CA LEU A 67 -1.55 0.13 -8.93
C LEU A 67 -0.52 -1.00 -8.91
N PRO A 68 0.55 -0.96 -9.73
CA PRO A 68 1.57 -2.00 -9.67
C PRO A 68 2.18 -2.08 -8.27
N GLN A 69 2.42 -3.30 -7.81
CA GLN A 69 3.15 -3.51 -6.55
C GLN A 69 4.66 -3.32 -6.75
N PRO A 70 5.44 -3.03 -5.69
CA PRO A 70 6.88 -3.13 -5.72
C PRO A 70 7.33 -4.56 -6.06
N THR A 71 8.53 -4.70 -6.64
CA THR A 71 9.18 -6.00 -6.65
C THR A 71 9.39 -6.50 -5.23
N ALA A 72 9.46 -7.81 -5.04
CA ALA A 72 9.56 -8.37 -3.69
C ALA A 72 10.80 -7.85 -2.96
N LEU A 73 10.58 -7.13 -1.87
CA LEU A 73 11.63 -6.74 -0.92
C LEU A 73 11.77 -7.82 0.15
N GLU A 74 13.00 -8.09 0.54
CA GLU A 74 13.33 -9.11 1.55
C GLU A 74 14.21 -8.51 2.64
N TRP A 75 14.12 -9.05 3.85
CA TRP A 75 15.03 -8.73 4.93
C TRP A 75 16.47 -9.14 4.56
N THR A 76 17.42 -8.23 4.71
CA THR A 76 18.84 -8.55 4.57
C THR A 76 19.40 -9.21 5.84
N ASP A 77 20.56 -9.87 5.71
CA ASP A 77 21.26 -10.45 6.88
C ASP A 77 21.59 -9.38 7.93
N GLU A 78 22.00 -8.18 7.49
CA GLU A 78 22.38 -7.07 8.37
C GLU A 78 21.16 -6.52 9.13
N GLU A 79 20.04 -6.30 8.43
CA GLU A 79 18.79 -5.82 9.03
C GLU A 79 18.25 -6.83 10.05
N ALA A 80 18.20 -8.11 9.68
CA ALA A 80 17.71 -9.17 10.56
C ALA A 80 18.61 -9.33 11.80
N ALA A 81 19.94 -9.24 11.64
CA ALA A 81 20.88 -9.31 12.75
C ALA A 81 20.83 -8.10 13.70
N GLY A 82 20.34 -6.96 13.22
CA GLY A 82 20.19 -5.72 14.00
C GLY A 82 18.97 -5.70 14.91
N LEU A 83 18.13 -6.74 14.90
CA LEU A 83 16.88 -6.80 15.66
C LEU A 83 17.01 -7.70 16.88
N ASP A 84 16.46 -7.25 17.99
CA ASP A 84 16.30 -8.09 19.18
C ASP A 84 15.07 -8.99 19.00
N ALA A 85 15.25 -10.31 19.19
CA ALA A 85 14.13 -11.24 19.21
C ALA A 85 13.30 -11.02 20.47
N VAL A 86 12.02 -10.71 20.29
CA VAL A 86 11.05 -10.51 21.39
C VAL A 86 9.97 -11.57 21.27
N GLU A 87 9.70 -12.28 22.38
CA GLU A 87 8.66 -13.31 22.43
C GLU A 87 7.29 -12.70 22.09
N GLY A 88 6.57 -13.33 21.17
CA GLY A 88 5.23 -12.89 20.72
C GLY A 88 5.25 -11.89 19.55
N THR A 89 6.42 -11.58 18.98
CA THR A 89 6.52 -10.80 17.75
C THR A 89 6.75 -11.70 16.53
N HIS A 90 6.47 -11.18 15.33
CA HIS A 90 6.80 -11.86 14.08
C HIS A 90 8.31 -11.99 13.93
N GLU A 91 8.77 -13.16 13.51
CA GLU A 91 10.18 -13.38 13.20
C GLU A 91 10.54 -12.64 11.91
N ARG A 92 11.58 -11.81 11.99
CA ARG A 92 12.14 -11.05 10.85
C ARG A 92 13.46 -11.69 10.43
N LEU A 93 13.35 -12.75 9.65
CA LEU A 93 14.49 -13.53 9.20
C LEU A 93 15.01 -13.03 7.85
N ALA A 94 16.32 -13.05 7.67
CA ALA A 94 16.95 -12.76 6.39
C ALA A 94 16.32 -13.61 5.26
N GLY A 95 16.07 -13.00 4.12
CA GLY A 95 15.42 -13.64 2.97
C GLY A 95 13.90 -13.79 3.10
N THR A 96 13.27 -13.38 4.21
CA THR A 96 11.80 -13.31 4.28
C THR A 96 11.30 -12.04 3.62
N LYS A 97 10.14 -12.13 2.96
CA LYS A 97 9.52 -11.00 2.25
C LYS A 97 8.94 -9.97 3.23
N ILE A 98 8.98 -8.71 2.84
CA ILE A 98 8.41 -7.58 3.56
C ILE A 98 7.20 -7.07 2.78
N CYS A 99 6.13 -6.66 3.46
CA CYS A 99 4.94 -6.09 2.85
C CYS A 99 5.20 -4.65 2.37
N ALA A 100 5.79 -4.51 1.19
CA ALA A 100 5.97 -3.21 0.55
C ALA A 100 4.74 -2.83 -0.26
N SER A 101 4.23 -1.61 -0.10
CA SER A 101 3.04 -1.15 -0.79
C SER A 101 3.12 0.32 -1.20
N TYR A 102 2.79 0.61 -2.47
CA TYR A 102 2.58 1.99 -2.92
C TYR A 102 1.17 2.53 -2.57
N ILE A 103 0.26 1.67 -2.10
CA ILE A 103 -1.09 2.09 -1.64
C ILE A 103 -1.00 2.89 -0.34
N ASN A 104 -0.01 2.61 0.48
CA ASN A 104 0.19 3.25 1.78
C ASN A 104 0.86 4.62 1.64
N TYR A 105 0.21 5.53 0.89
CA TYR A 105 0.66 6.90 0.64
C TYR A 105 -0.12 7.91 1.49
N TYR A 106 0.43 9.12 1.63
CA TYR A 106 -0.24 10.25 2.28
C TYR A 106 -0.79 11.24 1.24
N ILE A 107 -2.02 11.74 1.47
CA ILE A 107 -2.63 12.79 0.65
C ILE A 107 -2.67 14.08 1.46
N GLY A 108 -1.94 15.10 0.99
CA GLY A 108 -2.04 16.47 1.47
C GLY A 108 -2.91 17.33 0.53
N ASN A 109 -3.02 18.63 0.80
CA ASN A 109 -3.87 19.54 0.02
C ASN A 109 -3.46 19.70 -1.45
N SER A 110 -2.19 19.55 -1.77
CA SER A 110 -1.64 19.72 -3.13
C SER A 110 -0.57 18.68 -3.47
N VAL A 111 -0.40 17.69 -2.63
CA VAL A 111 0.67 16.69 -2.75
C VAL A 111 0.15 15.31 -2.39
N VAL A 112 0.63 14.30 -3.12
CA VAL A 112 0.54 12.89 -2.74
C VAL A 112 1.96 12.41 -2.50
N VAL A 113 2.22 11.92 -1.30
CA VAL A 113 3.54 11.44 -0.88
C VAL A 113 3.50 9.92 -0.85
N VAL A 114 4.24 9.29 -1.76
CA VAL A 114 4.26 7.84 -1.95
C VAL A 114 5.61 7.27 -1.55
N PRO A 115 5.69 6.10 -0.91
CA PRO A 115 6.96 5.47 -0.65
C PRO A 115 7.69 5.12 -1.95
N SER A 116 9.01 5.21 -1.95
CA SER A 116 9.90 4.75 -3.03
C SER A 116 11.00 3.89 -2.43
N TYR A 117 11.26 2.77 -3.08
CA TYR A 117 12.11 1.70 -2.54
C TYR A 117 13.38 1.47 -3.37
N ASP A 118 13.71 2.39 -4.27
CA ASP A 118 14.73 2.21 -5.32
C ASP A 118 14.39 1.00 -6.23
N ASP A 119 13.11 0.88 -6.53
CA ASP A 119 12.50 -0.24 -7.24
C ASP A 119 12.09 0.18 -8.66
N PRO A 120 12.22 -0.69 -9.69
CA PRO A 120 11.77 -0.39 -11.05
C PRO A 120 10.30 0.02 -11.14
N MET A 121 9.45 -0.39 -10.20
CA MET A 121 8.02 -0.06 -10.15
C MET A 121 7.72 1.28 -9.49
N ASP A 122 8.68 1.95 -8.85
CA ASP A 122 8.48 3.27 -8.23
C ASP A 122 7.91 4.29 -9.24
N LYS A 123 8.54 4.40 -10.39
CA LYS A 123 8.11 5.34 -11.43
C LYS A 123 6.77 4.95 -12.06
N PRO A 124 6.50 3.70 -12.49
CA PRO A 124 5.19 3.27 -12.94
C PRO A 124 4.07 3.56 -11.93
N ALA A 125 4.30 3.29 -10.64
CA ALA A 125 3.31 3.56 -9.59
C ALA A 125 3.03 5.07 -9.45
N GLN A 126 4.07 5.91 -9.44
CA GLN A 126 3.92 7.36 -9.40
C GLN A 126 3.16 7.91 -10.61
N GLU A 127 3.39 7.35 -11.81
CA GLU A 127 2.67 7.75 -13.03
C GLU A 127 1.17 7.38 -12.97
N VAL A 128 0.82 6.23 -12.39
CA VAL A 128 -0.59 5.87 -12.13
C VAL A 128 -1.22 6.83 -11.14
N LEU A 129 -0.56 7.08 -10.01
CA LEU A 129 -1.04 8.02 -9.00
C LEU A 129 -1.19 9.44 -9.56
N GLN A 130 -0.26 9.91 -10.40
CA GLN A 130 -0.35 11.24 -11.02
C GLN A 130 -1.55 11.37 -11.95
N LYS A 131 -1.96 10.30 -12.63
CA LYS A 131 -3.18 10.29 -13.46
C LYS A 131 -4.45 10.34 -12.60
N ILE A 132 -4.45 9.66 -11.45
CA ILE A 132 -5.57 9.63 -10.50
C ILE A 132 -5.71 10.96 -9.76
N PHE A 133 -4.58 11.59 -9.44
CA PHE A 133 -4.52 12.87 -8.71
C PHE A 133 -3.96 14.00 -9.58
N PRO A 134 -4.67 14.42 -10.68
CA PRO A 134 -4.13 15.37 -11.66
C PRO A 134 -3.85 16.77 -11.08
N ASN A 135 -4.51 17.13 -9.96
CA ASN A 135 -4.36 18.40 -9.29
C ASN A 135 -3.36 18.39 -8.14
N HIS A 136 -2.72 17.24 -7.88
CA HIS A 136 -1.70 17.08 -6.85
C HIS A 136 -0.34 16.82 -7.51
N LYS A 137 0.72 17.22 -6.84
CA LYS A 137 2.06 16.77 -7.18
C LYS A 137 2.33 15.43 -6.50
N VAL A 138 2.58 14.38 -7.27
CA VAL A 138 3.02 13.10 -6.71
C VAL A 138 4.52 13.15 -6.46
N ILE A 139 4.92 12.81 -5.25
CA ILE A 139 6.33 12.84 -4.80
C ILE A 139 6.66 11.50 -4.16
N GLY A 140 7.68 10.82 -4.70
CA GLY A 140 8.28 9.66 -4.05
C GLY A 140 9.17 10.08 -2.88
N ILE A 141 9.04 9.43 -1.72
CA ILE A 141 10.01 9.55 -0.63
C ILE A 141 11.11 8.52 -0.89
N GLU A 142 12.32 9.01 -1.15
CA GLU A 142 13.50 8.16 -1.26
C GLU A 142 13.80 7.47 0.09
N ASN A 143 14.38 6.28 0.03
CA ASN A 143 14.72 5.47 1.21
C ASN A 143 13.52 5.08 2.09
N ALA A 144 12.33 4.94 1.52
CA ALA A 144 11.15 4.50 2.27
C ALA A 144 11.30 3.09 2.87
N ARG A 145 12.33 2.34 2.47
CA ARG A 145 12.72 1.07 3.09
C ARG A 145 12.92 1.21 4.60
N GLU A 146 13.51 2.29 5.08
CA GLU A 146 13.70 2.55 6.50
C GLU A 146 12.37 2.64 7.27
N ILE A 147 11.33 3.23 6.64
CA ILE A 147 9.99 3.27 7.21
C ILE A 147 9.38 1.87 7.22
N LEU A 148 9.54 1.15 6.11
CA LEU A 148 9.00 -0.18 5.91
C LEU A 148 9.54 -1.20 6.93
N LEU A 149 10.82 -1.11 7.29
CA LEU A 149 11.45 -1.95 8.32
C LEU A 149 10.82 -1.73 9.72
N GLY A 150 10.16 -0.61 9.94
CA GLY A 150 9.36 -0.33 11.13
C GLY A 150 8.00 -1.05 11.18
N GLY A 151 7.63 -1.81 10.13
CA GLY A 151 6.37 -2.56 10.05
C GLY A 151 5.21 -1.78 9.46
N GLY A 152 5.48 -0.73 8.65
CA GLY A 152 4.46 0.06 7.98
C GLY A 152 5.05 0.95 6.90
N ASN A 153 4.25 1.82 6.31
CA ASN A 153 4.64 2.73 5.25
C ASN A 153 4.24 4.19 5.60
N VAL A 154 4.16 5.05 4.59
CA VAL A 154 3.96 6.50 4.78
C VAL A 154 2.65 6.83 5.48
N ALA A 155 1.54 6.19 5.10
CA ALA A 155 0.25 6.43 5.75
C ALA A 155 0.27 5.99 7.23
N CYS A 156 0.92 4.86 7.53
CA CYS A 156 0.99 4.28 8.87
C CYS A 156 1.67 5.21 9.89
N ILE A 157 2.63 6.04 9.46
CA ILE A 157 3.36 6.99 10.32
C ILE A 157 2.80 8.42 10.26
N THR A 158 1.66 8.64 9.57
CA THR A 158 1.06 9.96 9.41
C THR A 158 -0.34 10.03 10.01
N GLN A 159 -0.72 11.21 10.48
CA GLN A 159 -2.06 11.49 10.97
C GLN A 159 -2.60 12.75 10.28
N PRO A 160 -3.60 12.61 9.39
CA PRO A 160 -4.22 13.77 8.77
C PRO A 160 -4.92 14.65 9.81
N GLN A 161 -4.64 15.95 9.77
CA GLN A 161 -5.39 16.95 10.52
C GLN A 161 -6.26 17.73 9.55
N TYR A 162 -7.56 17.51 9.57
CA TYR A 162 -8.50 18.22 8.71
C TYR A 162 -8.70 19.64 9.21
N ALA A 163 -8.71 20.60 8.28
CA ALA A 163 -9.15 21.97 8.60
C ALA A 163 -10.62 21.91 9.06
N GLY A 164 -10.90 22.54 10.20
CA GLY A 164 -12.28 22.75 10.65
C GLY A 164 -13.07 23.58 9.63
N PRO A 165 -14.42 23.63 9.75
CA PRO A 165 -15.20 24.52 8.93
C PRO A 165 -14.67 25.96 9.07
N ALA A 166 -14.53 26.65 7.94
CA ALA A 166 -14.15 28.07 7.95
C ALA A 166 -15.13 28.82 8.86
N GLN A 167 -14.59 29.49 9.87
CA GLN A 167 -15.36 30.35 10.78
C GLN A 167 -15.77 31.63 10.05
#